data_9e052c2723cd6296b7146ce28c7b7267
#
_entry.id   9e052c2723cd6296b7146ce28c7b7267
#
_cell.length_a   1.000
_cell.length_b   1.000
_cell.length_c   1.000
_cell.angle_alpha   90.00
_cell.angle_beta   90.00
_cell.angle_gamma   90.00
#
_symmetry.space_group_name_H-M   'P 1'
#
loop_
_entity.id
_entity.type
_entity.pdbx_description
1 polymer ?
#
loop_
_entity_poly.entity_id
_entity_poly.type
_entity_poly.pdbx_seq_one_letter_code
_entity_poly.pdbx_strand_id
1 'polypeptide(L)'
;MPSGVGVPGWAGRNRGPRFAAGENAGAAAVPGPLRSAPSPDRGGPTEAPMALAPARTAPAAHPERLERGHPFRQWKTWRIPGTELTLTGYSRANDKTFFHVPELRCALDAGLAEGRQPETVFLTHTHHDHSKDLDHLAARPGGVDIHLPAAAAPYVESFLRASAELNHGAAYDASLAAGCRLHGVRGGDEFTFGRRGHRVRVVECVHKVPCVGYAFSEPRKALLPEYEELRRDLVEQGRGAEFGRILARRRAEVAVVEGEVLRPLFAFLGDTHVSVFEDNPWLFEYPVIITECTFLDDAELARADRVGHTVWSRLKPVVEARPDTLFVLTHFSLRHSDQDVLDFFRDERPANVLVWAHPESRLPEQHQHG
;
A
#
# COMPACT_ATOMS: atom_id res chain seq x y z
N MET A 1 37.15 37.45 -18.71
CA MET A 1 37.50 36.51 -19.79
C MET A 1 37.16 35.11 -19.24
N PRO A 2 36.10 34.42 -19.73
CA PRO A 2 35.70 33.12 -19.27
C PRO A 2 36.31 32.02 -20.13
N SER A 3 36.77 30.97 -19.51
CA SER A 3 37.16 29.72 -20.17
C SER A 3 36.03 28.70 -20.05
N GLY A 4 35.42 28.38 -21.21
CA GLY A 4 34.38 27.35 -21.33
C GLY A 4 34.97 25.95 -21.24
N VAL A 5 34.23 25.04 -20.55
CA VAL A 5 34.45 23.60 -20.59
C VAL A 5 33.26 22.98 -21.33
N GLY A 6 33.58 22.40 -22.49
CA GLY A 6 32.59 21.75 -23.35
C GLY A 6 32.13 20.42 -22.79
N VAL A 7 30.84 20.14 -22.96
CA VAL A 7 30.20 18.87 -22.68
C VAL A 7 30.25 18.00 -23.93
N PRO A 8 30.68 16.72 -23.89
CA PRO A 8 30.67 15.85 -25.06
C PRO A 8 29.25 15.34 -25.35
N GLY A 9 28.79 15.57 -26.59
CA GLY A 9 27.54 15.02 -27.09
C GLY A 9 27.58 13.53 -27.29
N TRP A 10 26.57 12.84 -26.76
CA TRP A 10 26.34 11.42 -26.97
C TRP A 10 25.37 11.21 -28.14
N ALA A 11 25.94 10.85 -29.32
CA ALA A 11 25.18 10.36 -30.45
C ALA A 11 25.16 8.83 -30.43
N GLY A 12 24.19 8.25 -29.78
CA GLY A 12 23.90 6.81 -29.77
C GLY A 12 22.82 6.47 -30.78
N ARG A 13 23.19 5.77 -31.85
CA ARG A 13 22.27 5.24 -32.87
C ARG A 13 21.47 4.10 -32.31
N ASN A 14 20.19 4.29 -32.09
CA ASN A 14 19.24 3.25 -31.69
C ASN A 14 18.76 2.51 -32.94
N ARG A 15 19.22 1.27 -33.14
CA ARG A 15 18.63 0.33 -34.10
C ARG A 15 17.67 -0.57 -33.32
N GLY A 16 16.38 -0.28 -33.40
CA GLY A 16 15.32 -1.14 -32.90
C GLY A 16 15.22 -2.46 -33.70
N PRO A 17 14.78 -3.55 -33.10
CA PRO A 17 14.59 -4.82 -33.80
C PRO A 17 13.42 -4.72 -34.78
N ARG A 18 13.67 -5.09 -36.04
CA ARG A 18 12.65 -5.26 -37.09
C ARG A 18 11.95 -6.59 -36.81
N PHE A 19 10.65 -6.54 -36.56
CA PHE A 19 9.80 -7.71 -36.64
C PHE A 19 9.53 -8.03 -38.12
N ALA A 20 9.95 -9.24 -38.56
CA ALA A 20 9.62 -9.77 -39.85
C ALA A 20 8.17 -10.26 -39.85
N ALA A 21 7.37 -9.77 -40.80
CA ALA A 21 6.07 -10.30 -41.09
C ALA A 21 6.23 -11.66 -41.74
N GLY A 22 5.77 -12.73 -41.07
CA GLY A 22 5.64 -14.07 -41.64
C GLY A 22 4.20 -14.28 -42.08
N GLU A 23 4.02 -14.30 -43.41
CA GLU A 23 2.80 -14.82 -44.03
C GLU A 23 2.77 -16.32 -43.83
N ASN A 24 1.66 -16.84 -43.29
CA ASN A 24 1.30 -18.26 -43.49
C ASN A 24 -0.21 -18.38 -43.66
N ALA A 25 -0.61 -18.47 -44.88
CA ALA A 25 -1.90 -18.95 -45.31
C ALA A 25 -1.93 -20.49 -45.17
N GLY A 26 -2.79 -20.97 -44.28
CA GLY A 26 -3.07 -22.40 -44.16
C GLY A 26 -4.58 -22.57 -43.94
N ALA A 27 -5.30 -22.77 -45.04
CA ALA A 27 -6.71 -23.15 -45.02
C ALA A 27 -6.86 -24.56 -44.49
N ALA A 28 -7.51 -24.76 -43.34
CA ALA A 28 -7.94 -26.10 -42.88
C ALA A 28 -9.38 -26.30 -43.21
N ALA A 29 -9.63 -27.42 -43.90
CA ALA A 29 -10.90 -27.88 -44.42
C ALA A 29 -11.90 -28.26 -43.31
N VAL A 30 -13.16 -27.93 -43.52
CA VAL A 30 -14.30 -28.34 -42.70
C VAL A 30 -14.69 -29.78 -43.07
N PRO A 31 -14.82 -30.72 -42.13
CA PRO A 31 -15.34 -32.04 -42.42
C PRO A 31 -16.86 -32.04 -42.47
N GLY A 32 -17.42 -32.61 -43.56
CA GLY A 32 -18.85 -32.76 -43.77
C GLY A 32 -19.50 -33.86 -42.92
N PRO A 33 -20.83 -33.99 -42.95
CA PRO A 33 -21.58 -34.80 -42.00
C PRO A 33 -21.47 -36.29 -42.25
N LEU A 34 -21.20 -37.05 -41.20
CA LEU A 34 -21.19 -38.53 -41.18
C LEU A 34 -22.59 -39.08 -41.29
N ARG A 35 -22.77 -39.99 -42.27
CA ARG A 35 -23.96 -40.76 -42.51
C ARG A 35 -24.27 -41.76 -41.41
N SER A 36 -25.53 -41.91 -41.08
CA SER A 36 -26.15 -42.88 -40.19
C SER A 36 -26.03 -44.31 -40.69
N ALA A 37 -25.64 -45.25 -39.84
CA ALA A 37 -25.75 -46.69 -40.05
C ALA A 37 -26.85 -47.30 -39.14
N PRO A 38 -27.49 -48.41 -39.53
CA PRO A 38 -28.80 -48.82 -39.02
C PRO A 38 -28.70 -49.64 -37.72
N SER A 39 -29.78 -49.59 -36.96
CA SER A 39 -30.05 -50.36 -35.74
C SER A 39 -30.21 -51.86 -35.98
N PRO A 40 -29.91 -52.71 -35.01
CA PRO A 40 -30.60 -53.99 -34.84
C PRO A 40 -31.60 -53.93 -33.70
N ASP A 41 -32.70 -54.61 -33.97
CA ASP A 41 -33.95 -54.74 -33.27
C ASP A 41 -33.86 -55.75 -32.08
N ARG A 42 -34.77 -55.56 -31.11
CA ARG A 42 -35.38 -56.52 -30.17
C ARG A 42 -34.74 -56.80 -28.81
N GLY A 43 -35.54 -56.46 -27.85
CA GLY A 43 -35.63 -57.00 -26.50
C GLY A 43 -36.59 -56.19 -25.63
N GLY A 44 -37.78 -56.73 -25.44
CA GLY A 44 -38.87 -56.06 -24.70
C GLY A 44 -38.69 -56.01 -23.18
N PRO A 45 -39.70 -55.61 -22.44
CA PRO A 45 -39.58 -54.58 -21.43
C PRO A 45 -39.39 -55.12 -20.03
N THR A 46 -38.57 -54.44 -19.24
CA THR A 46 -38.69 -54.46 -17.77
C THR A 46 -38.78 -53.02 -17.32
N GLU A 47 -39.98 -52.59 -16.98
CA GLU A 47 -40.22 -51.30 -16.33
C GLU A 47 -39.46 -51.25 -14.98
N ALA A 48 -38.38 -50.51 -14.94
CA ALA A 48 -37.85 -49.99 -13.71
C ALA A 48 -38.57 -48.67 -13.35
N PRO A 49 -38.85 -48.41 -12.05
CA PRO A 49 -39.56 -47.18 -11.70
C PRO A 49 -38.80 -45.95 -12.13
N MET A 50 -39.47 -45.07 -12.89
CA MET A 50 -38.98 -43.76 -13.26
C MET A 50 -38.63 -43.01 -11.99
N ALA A 51 -37.31 -42.89 -11.72
CA ALA A 51 -36.81 -41.86 -10.81
C ALA A 51 -37.25 -40.51 -11.40
N LEU A 52 -38.08 -39.78 -10.66
CA LEU A 52 -38.42 -38.38 -10.95
C LEU A 52 -37.10 -37.65 -11.08
N ALA A 53 -36.81 -37.17 -12.29
CA ALA A 53 -35.69 -36.25 -12.50
C ALA A 53 -35.89 -35.04 -11.55
N PRO A 54 -34.86 -34.58 -10.87
CA PRO A 54 -34.98 -33.42 -9.99
C PRO A 54 -35.58 -32.27 -10.79
N ALA A 55 -36.65 -31.66 -10.29
CA ALA A 55 -37.29 -30.52 -10.88
C ALA A 55 -36.21 -29.48 -11.18
N ARG A 56 -35.98 -29.18 -12.48
CA ARG A 56 -35.09 -28.10 -12.89
C ARG A 56 -35.70 -26.82 -12.32
N THR A 57 -35.15 -26.33 -11.21
CA THR A 57 -35.45 -24.99 -10.70
C THR A 57 -35.20 -24.01 -11.85
N ALA A 58 -36.17 -23.15 -12.15
CA ALA A 58 -36.00 -22.09 -13.13
C ALA A 58 -34.73 -21.30 -12.76
N PRO A 59 -33.87 -20.96 -13.72
CA PRO A 59 -32.69 -20.16 -13.43
C PRO A 59 -33.12 -18.87 -12.72
N ALA A 60 -32.36 -18.46 -11.68
CA ALA A 60 -32.59 -17.20 -10.99
C ALA A 60 -32.63 -16.05 -12.02
N ALA A 61 -33.58 -15.13 -11.86
CA ALA A 61 -33.76 -14.02 -12.79
C ALA A 61 -32.59 -13.03 -12.82
N HIS A 62 -31.67 -13.10 -11.80
CA HIS A 62 -30.47 -12.28 -11.66
C HIS A 62 -29.41 -13.06 -10.88
N PRO A 63 -28.12 -12.69 -11.01
CA PRO A 63 -27.05 -13.26 -10.21
C PRO A 63 -27.29 -13.06 -8.71
N GLU A 64 -26.83 -14.01 -7.90
CA GLU A 64 -26.85 -13.86 -6.45
C GLU A 64 -25.96 -12.70 -6.01
N ARG A 65 -26.43 -11.96 -5.01
CA ARG A 65 -25.63 -10.91 -4.37
C ARG A 65 -24.74 -11.54 -3.30
N LEU A 66 -23.44 -11.27 -3.38
CA LEU A 66 -22.52 -11.62 -2.30
C LEU A 66 -22.91 -10.85 -1.02
N GLU A 67 -22.96 -11.54 0.10
CA GLU A 67 -23.23 -10.90 1.38
C GLU A 67 -22.18 -9.87 1.74
N ARG A 68 -22.52 -8.90 2.59
CA ARG A 68 -21.63 -7.83 3.04
C ARG A 68 -20.33 -8.33 3.67
N GLY A 69 -20.31 -9.52 4.20
CA GLY A 69 -19.16 -10.20 4.79
C GLY A 69 -18.39 -11.11 3.82
N HIS A 70 -18.74 -11.13 2.52
CA HIS A 70 -18.05 -11.98 1.57
C HIS A 70 -16.56 -11.58 1.47
N PRO A 71 -15.64 -12.55 1.53
CA PRO A 71 -14.21 -12.34 1.84
C PRO A 71 -13.37 -11.73 0.72
N PHE A 72 -13.92 -11.45 -0.43
CA PHE A 72 -13.15 -10.90 -1.53
C PHE A 72 -12.73 -9.46 -1.21
N ARG A 73 -11.44 -9.29 -0.90
CA ARG A 73 -10.79 -8.00 -0.58
C ARG A 73 -11.52 -7.18 0.48
N GLN A 74 -11.79 -7.79 1.63
CA GLN A 74 -12.39 -7.04 2.73
C GLN A 74 -11.43 -5.99 3.27
N TRP A 75 -11.89 -4.74 3.21
CA TRP A 75 -11.22 -3.63 3.83
C TRP A 75 -11.30 -3.75 5.34
N LYS A 76 -10.16 -3.53 5.98
CA LYS A 76 -10.06 -3.44 7.43
C LYS A 76 -9.90 -1.99 7.83
N THR A 77 -10.35 -1.63 9.02
CA THR A 77 -10.21 -0.29 9.56
C THR A 77 -9.69 -0.34 10.98
N TRP A 78 -8.83 0.61 11.30
CA TRP A 78 -8.22 0.68 12.62
C TRP A 78 -7.84 2.13 12.95
N ARG A 79 -8.11 2.57 14.20
CA ARG A 79 -7.72 3.89 14.68
C ARG A 79 -6.28 3.85 15.17
N ILE A 80 -5.44 4.75 14.66
CA ILE A 80 -4.04 4.85 15.06
C ILE A 80 -3.98 5.40 16.50
N PRO A 81 -3.38 4.66 17.46
CA PRO A 81 -3.36 5.07 18.87
C PRO A 81 -2.73 6.45 19.07
N GLY A 82 -3.25 7.18 20.05
CA GLY A 82 -2.77 8.53 20.37
C GLY A 82 -3.05 9.60 19.33
N THR A 83 -3.83 9.26 18.27
CA THR A 83 -4.20 10.19 17.18
C THR A 83 -5.70 10.19 16.92
N GLU A 84 -6.16 11.14 16.10
CA GLU A 84 -7.52 11.12 15.53
C GLU A 84 -7.57 10.40 14.17
N LEU A 85 -6.47 9.81 13.73
CA LEU A 85 -6.32 9.22 12.39
C LEU A 85 -6.88 7.80 12.35
N THR A 86 -7.53 7.49 11.24
CA THR A 86 -8.06 6.17 10.94
C THR A 86 -7.34 5.61 9.71
N LEU A 87 -6.75 4.43 9.85
CA LEU A 87 -6.19 3.66 8.75
C LEU A 87 -7.24 2.69 8.24
N THR A 88 -7.63 2.81 6.99
CA THR A 88 -8.59 1.90 6.34
C THR A 88 -8.00 1.35 5.07
N GLY A 89 -7.92 0.03 4.91
CA GLY A 89 -7.30 -0.49 3.71
C GLY A 89 -7.20 -2.01 3.64
N TYR A 90 -6.46 -2.42 2.65
CA TYR A 90 -6.16 -3.80 2.31
C TYR A 90 -4.68 -3.92 1.91
N SER A 91 -4.01 -4.99 2.33
CA SER A 91 -2.64 -5.27 1.93
C SER A 91 -2.38 -6.78 1.96
N ARG A 92 -2.05 -7.33 0.80
CA ARG A 92 -1.62 -8.72 0.61
C ARG A 92 -0.61 -8.78 -0.55
N ALA A 93 0.49 -9.48 -0.33
CA ALA A 93 1.56 -9.64 -1.32
C ALA A 93 1.03 -10.24 -2.63
N ASN A 94 1.47 -9.70 -3.76
CA ASN A 94 1.06 -10.08 -5.12
C ASN A 94 -0.44 -9.90 -5.44
N ASP A 95 -1.25 -9.36 -4.54
CA ASP A 95 -2.64 -9.00 -4.84
C ASP A 95 -2.78 -7.49 -4.91
N LYS A 96 -2.91 -6.82 -3.76
CA LYS A 96 -3.14 -5.37 -3.68
C LYS A 96 -2.62 -4.80 -2.36
N THR A 97 -2.14 -3.56 -2.43
CA THR A 97 -1.88 -2.73 -1.26
C THR A 97 -2.44 -1.33 -1.48
N PHE A 98 -3.30 -0.92 -0.59
CA PHE A 98 -3.85 0.43 -0.53
C PHE A 98 -4.35 0.71 0.87
N PHE A 99 -3.92 1.82 1.45
CA PHE A 99 -4.48 2.34 2.68
C PHE A 99 -4.96 3.77 2.49
N HIS A 100 -6.11 4.09 3.04
CA HIS A 100 -6.67 5.43 3.05
C HIS A 100 -6.67 5.99 4.47
N VAL A 101 -6.17 7.21 4.63
CA VAL A 101 -6.23 7.99 5.87
C VAL A 101 -7.09 9.23 5.60
N PRO A 102 -8.41 9.13 5.83
CA PRO A 102 -9.35 10.17 5.40
C PRO A 102 -9.12 11.53 6.06
N GLU A 103 -8.68 11.56 7.32
CA GLU A 103 -8.41 12.79 8.06
C GLU A 103 -7.21 13.57 7.47
N LEU A 104 -6.28 12.88 6.83
CA LEU A 104 -5.17 13.45 6.07
C LEU A 104 -5.49 13.62 4.58
N ARG A 105 -6.63 13.11 4.13
CA ARG A 105 -7.04 13.08 2.71
C ARG A 105 -5.99 12.42 1.82
N CYS A 106 -5.28 11.44 2.34
CA CYS A 106 -4.22 10.77 1.63
C CYS A 106 -4.43 9.26 1.52
N ALA A 107 -3.74 8.68 0.54
CA ALA A 107 -3.57 7.25 0.41
C ALA A 107 -2.09 6.87 0.53
N LEU A 108 -1.87 5.66 1.04
CA LEU A 108 -0.58 4.99 1.07
C LEU A 108 -0.69 3.84 0.06
N ASP A 109 0.12 3.89 -0.97
CA ASP A 109 0.05 3.09 -2.19
C ASP A 109 -1.25 3.27 -3.01
N ALA A 110 -1.30 2.64 -4.16
CA ALA A 110 -2.36 2.79 -5.17
C ALA A 110 -2.71 1.46 -5.86
N GLY A 111 -2.53 0.32 -5.19
CA GLY A 111 -2.87 -0.99 -5.75
C GLY A 111 -4.37 -1.24 -5.87
N LEU A 112 -5.21 -0.51 -5.12
CA LEU A 112 -6.67 -0.70 -5.06
C LEU A 112 -7.36 0.59 -4.59
N ALA A 113 -8.05 1.30 -5.46
CA ALA A 113 -8.72 2.56 -5.11
C ALA A 113 -10.17 2.38 -4.65
N GLU A 114 -10.94 1.49 -5.29
CA GLU A 114 -12.38 1.24 -5.02
C GLU A 114 -13.20 2.52 -4.83
N GLY A 115 -13.04 3.47 -5.76
CA GLY A 115 -13.78 4.73 -5.77
C GLY A 115 -13.32 5.78 -4.75
N ARG A 116 -12.27 5.52 -3.97
CA ARG A 116 -11.69 6.53 -3.07
C ARG A 116 -10.91 7.56 -3.87
N GLN A 117 -10.97 8.82 -3.40
CA GLN A 117 -10.44 9.98 -4.11
C GLN A 117 -9.53 10.80 -3.17
N PRO A 118 -8.34 10.30 -2.81
CA PRO A 118 -7.38 11.05 -1.99
C PRO A 118 -6.88 12.31 -2.71
N GLU A 119 -6.49 13.34 -1.96
CA GLU A 119 -5.83 14.52 -2.52
C GLU A 119 -4.32 14.29 -2.70
N THR A 120 -3.75 13.36 -1.93
CA THR A 120 -2.33 13.01 -1.98
C THR A 120 -2.17 11.49 -1.96
N VAL A 121 -1.28 10.97 -2.78
CA VAL A 121 -0.86 9.56 -2.79
C VAL A 121 0.61 9.49 -2.43
N PHE A 122 0.95 8.64 -1.47
CA PHE A 122 2.31 8.29 -1.10
C PHE A 122 2.61 6.90 -1.65
N LEU A 123 3.15 6.84 -2.86
CA LEU A 123 3.50 5.60 -3.54
C LEU A 123 4.87 5.13 -3.07
N THR A 124 4.93 3.95 -2.46
CA THR A 124 6.20 3.40 -1.95
C THR A 124 7.09 2.89 -3.07
N HIS A 125 6.52 2.20 -4.05
CA HIS A 125 7.21 1.67 -5.22
C HIS A 125 6.22 1.29 -6.32
N THR A 126 6.72 0.80 -7.46
CA THR A 126 5.93 0.62 -8.67
C THR A 126 5.55 -0.83 -8.99
N HIS A 127 5.67 -1.78 -8.06
CA HIS A 127 5.09 -3.09 -8.29
C HIS A 127 3.58 -2.99 -8.47
N HIS A 128 3.06 -3.94 -9.25
CA HIS A 128 1.68 -3.90 -9.73
C HIS A 128 0.63 -3.89 -8.61
N ASP A 129 0.89 -4.63 -7.55
CA ASP A 129 0.05 -4.69 -6.35
C ASP A 129 0.07 -3.40 -5.52
N HIS A 130 0.99 -2.46 -5.80
CA HIS A 130 1.06 -1.14 -5.15
C HIS A 130 0.67 0.01 -6.07
N SER A 131 0.63 -0.17 -7.39
CA SER A 131 0.48 0.92 -8.36
C SER A 131 -0.65 0.76 -9.39
N LYS A 132 -1.36 -0.37 -9.42
CA LYS A 132 -2.29 -0.72 -10.52
C LYS A 132 -3.39 0.29 -10.75
N ASP A 133 -3.96 0.87 -9.69
CA ASP A 133 -5.06 1.84 -9.80
C ASP A 133 -4.56 3.30 -9.77
N LEU A 134 -3.26 3.52 -10.00
CA LEU A 134 -2.65 4.84 -9.97
C LEU A 134 -3.23 5.77 -11.06
N ASP A 135 -3.53 5.23 -12.23
CA ASP A 135 -4.16 5.95 -13.34
C ASP A 135 -5.58 6.42 -12.99
N HIS A 136 -6.35 5.59 -12.29
CA HIS A 136 -7.67 5.97 -11.78
C HIS A 136 -7.58 7.15 -10.80
N LEU A 137 -6.59 7.13 -9.90
CA LEU A 137 -6.35 8.23 -8.94
C LEU A 137 -5.82 9.48 -9.64
N ALA A 138 -4.96 9.32 -10.66
CA ALA A 138 -4.41 10.42 -11.45
C ALA A 138 -5.48 11.17 -12.25
N ALA A 139 -6.56 10.49 -12.65
CA ALA A 139 -7.69 11.07 -13.37
C ALA A 139 -8.68 11.84 -12.48
N ARG A 140 -8.37 12.03 -11.19
CA ARG A 140 -9.23 12.73 -10.22
C ARG A 140 -9.53 14.17 -10.66
N PRO A 141 -10.82 14.59 -10.80
CA PRO A 141 -11.16 15.93 -11.31
C PRO A 141 -10.61 17.08 -10.45
N GLY A 142 -10.43 16.90 -9.15
CA GLY A 142 -9.87 17.89 -8.25
C GLY A 142 -8.34 17.93 -8.22
N GLY A 143 -7.68 17.11 -9.03
CA GLY A 143 -6.22 16.93 -9.02
C GLY A 143 -5.72 16.06 -7.87
N VAL A 144 -4.50 15.54 -8.00
CA VAL A 144 -3.84 14.70 -7.01
C VAL A 144 -2.34 14.98 -7.01
N ASP A 145 -1.74 15.02 -5.81
CA ASP A 145 -0.29 15.02 -5.63
C ASP A 145 0.18 13.59 -5.38
N ILE A 146 1.12 13.10 -6.18
CA ILE A 146 1.67 11.75 -6.06
C ILE A 146 3.15 11.86 -5.71
N HIS A 147 3.49 11.54 -4.46
CA HIS A 147 4.88 11.37 -4.02
C HIS A 147 5.32 9.94 -4.31
N LEU A 148 6.50 9.78 -4.93
CA LEU A 148 7.00 8.49 -5.40
C LEU A 148 8.53 8.47 -5.46
N PRO A 149 9.19 7.29 -5.48
CA PRO A 149 10.63 7.23 -5.65
C PRO A 149 11.08 7.99 -6.90
N ALA A 150 12.02 8.93 -6.75
CA ALA A 150 12.45 9.79 -7.84
C ALA A 150 12.92 9.01 -9.08
N ALA A 151 13.58 7.86 -8.86
CA ALA A 151 14.03 6.99 -9.96
C ALA A 151 12.87 6.30 -10.70
N ALA A 152 11.70 6.20 -10.09
CA ALA A 152 10.50 5.59 -10.70
C ALA A 152 9.66 6.60 -11.50
N ALA A 153 9.83 7.91 -11.28
CA ALA A 153 8.97 8.94 -11.85
C ALA A 153 8.83 8.86 -13.40
N PRO A 154 9.90 8.63 -14.20
CA PRO A 154 9.76 8.52 -15.66
C PRO A 154 8.89 7.33 -16.11
N TYR A 155 8.92 6.23 -15.34
CA TYR A 155 8.13 5.03 -15.65
C TYR A 155 6.66 5.24 -15.30
N VAL A 156 6.38 5.91 -14.18
CA VAL A 156 5.02 6.29 -13.78
C VAL A 156 4.42 7.28 -14.78
N GLU A 157 5.16 8.28 -15.22
CA GLU A 157 4.70 9.21 -16.26
C GLU A 157 4.33 8.46 -17.56
N SER A 158 5.18 7.53 -17.99
CA SER A 158 4.92 6.71 -19.18
C SER A 158 3.69 5.82 -19.02
N PHE A 159 3.49 5.23 -17.84
CA PHE A 159 2.32 4.42 -17.52
C PHE A 159 1.03 5.26 -17.55
N LEU A 160 1.00 6.41 -16.88
CA LEU A 160 -0.15 7.30 -16.85
C LEU A 160 -0.53 7.81 -18.24
N ARG A 161 0.48 8.14 -19.04
CA ARG A 161 0.28 8.55 -20.45
C ARG A 161 -0.36 7.43 -21.26
N ALA A 162 0.20 6.22 -21.23
CA ALA A 162 -0.31 5.07 -21.98
C ALA A 162 -1.73 4.68 -21.50
N SER A 163 -2.00 4.77 -20.20
CA SER A 163 -3.34 4.54 -19.66
C SER A 163 -4.35 5.59 -20.12
N ALA A 164 -3.96 6.86 -20.18
CA ALA A 164 -4.82 7.92 -20.72
C ALA A 164 -5.14 7.70 -22.20
N GLU A 165 -4.14 7.35 -23.03
CA GLU A 165 -4.34 7.00 -24.45
C GLU A 165 -5.32 5.81 -24.60
N LEU A 166 -5.13 4.77 -23.78
CA LEU A 166 -6.02 3.60 -23.78
C LEU A 166 -7.45 3.96 -23.40
N ASN A 167 -7.64 4.74 -22.35
CA ASN A 167 -8.95 5.10 -21.83
C ASN A 167 -9.73 6.04 -22.77
N HIS A 168 -9.03 6.86 -23.53
CA HIS A 168 -9.66 7.81 -24.46
C HIS A 168 -9.71 7.30 -25.92
N GLY A 169 -8.98 6.23 -26.23
CA GLY A 169 -8.88 5.72 -27.61
C GLY A 169 -8.24 6.74 -28.59
N ALA A 170 -7.41 7.64 -28.09
CA ALA A 170 -6.79 8.75 -28.83
C ALA A 170 -5.36 9.00 -28.32
N ALA A 171 -4.58 9.77 -29.11
CA ALA A 171 -3.26 10.22 -28.68
C ALA A 171 -3.37 11.03 -27.38
N TYR A 172 -2.30 10.94 -26.56
CA TYR A 172 -2.24 11.62 -25.26
C TYR A 172 -2.45 13.13 -25.39
N ASP A 173 -3.35 13.65 -24.60
CA ASP A 173 -3.56 15.07 -24.38
C ASP A 173 -3.21 15.44 -22.93
N ALA A 174 -2.25 16.33 -22.74
CA ALA A 174 -1.78 16.74 -21.41
C ALA A 174 -2.88 17.40 -20.57
N SER A 175 -3.94 17.94 -21.18
CA SER A 175 -5.08 18.52 -20.46
C SER A 175 -5.86 17.48 -19.65
N LEU A 176 -5.85 16.21 -20.06
CA LEU A 176 -6.52 15.11 -19.38
C LEU A 176 -5.88 14.75 -18.05
N ALA A 177 -4.59 15.06 -17.88
CA ALA A 177 -3.84 14.80 -16.64
C ALA A 177 -3.39 16.10 -15.93
N ALA A 178 -3.95 17.26 -16.32
CA ALA A 178 -3.50 18.57 -15.84
C ALA A 178 -3.58 18.74 -14.30
N GLY A 179 -4.39 17.94 -13.62
CA GLY A 179 -4.51 17.95 -12.16
C GLY A 179 -3.55 17.00 -11.44
N CYS A 180 -2.86 16.10 -12.14
CA CYS A 180 -1.93 15.16 -11.53
C CYS A 180 -0.52 15.75 -11.46
N ARG A 181 0.08 15.76 -10.28
CA ARG A 181 1.43 16.25 -10.03
C ARG A 181 2.29 15.15 -9.45
N LEU A 182 3.39 14.81 -10.12
CA LEU A 182 4.35 13.80 -9.66
C LEU A 182 5.49 14.49 -8.91
N HIS A 183 5.75 14.04 -7.69
CA HIS A 183 6.80 14.53 -6.80
C HIS A 183 7.80 13.41 -6.53
N GLY A 184 8.91 13.41 -7.26
CA GLY A 184 9.99 12.42 -7.04
C GLY A 184 10.73 12.69 -5.74
N VAL A 185 10.78 11.70 -4.83
CA VAL A 185 11.44 11.79 -3.53
C VAL A 185 12.53 10.71 -3.37
N ARG A 186 13.44 10.92 -2.41
CA ARG A 186 14.53 10.02 -2.04
C ARG A 186 14.59 9.85 -0.53
N GLY A 187 15.18 8.79 -0.04
CA GLY A 187 15.47 8.62 1.38
C GLY A 187 16.19 9.84 1.97
N GLY A 188 15.73 10.29 3.12
CA GLY A 188 16.21 11.49 3.79
C GLY A 188 15.54 12.80 3.40
N ASP A 189 14.77 12.84 2.32
CA ASP A 189 13.99 14.04 1.97
C ASP A 189 12.94 14.34 3.05
N GLU A 190 12.67 15.63 3.26
CA GLU A 190 11.61 16.11 4.13
C GLU A 190 10.78 17.17 3.44
N PHE A 191 9.45 17.08 3.60
CA PHE A 191 8.53 18.05 3.04
C PHE A 191 7.25 18.18 3.88
N THR A 192 6.45 19.19 3.59
CA THR A 192 5.14 19.38 4.22
C THR A 192 4.03 19.05 3.24
N PHE A 193 2.92 18.49 3.77
CA PHE A 193 1.72 18.25 2.97
C PHE A 193 0.44 18.56 3.74
N GLY A 194 -0.66 18.65 2.97
CA GLY A 194 -1.98 18.88 3.52
C GLY A 194 -2.15 20.26 4.17
N ARG A 195 -3.41 20.59 4.50
CA ARG A 195 -3.77 21.93 5.00
C ARG A 195 -3.23 22.26 6.39
N ARG A 196 -2.91 21.22 7.18
CA ARG A 196 -2.38 21.36 8.54
C ARG A 196 -0.86 21.38 8.61
N GLY A 197 -0.18 21.31 7.45
CA GLY A 197 1.28 21.34 7.37
C GLY A 197 1.95 20.14 8.02
N HIS A 198 1.38 18.94 7.88
CA HIS A 198 2.04 17.72 8.34
C HIS A 198 3.40 17.58 7.69
N ARG A 199 4.40 17.16 8.47
CA ARG A 199 5.73 16.89 7.98
C ARG A 199 5.84 15.41 7.59
N VAL A 200 6.43 15.17 6.43
CA VAL A 200 6.81 13.82 5.98
C VAL A 200 8.30 13.74 5.89
N ARG A 201 8.89 12.71 6.47
CA ARG A 201 10.29 12.31 6.27
C ARG A 201 10.30 11.01 5.48
N VAL A 202 11.11 10.98 4.41
CA VAL A 202 11.19 9.84 3.50
C VAL A 202 12.22 8.84 4.02
N VAL A 203 11.84 7.57 4.02
CA VAL A 203 12.67 6.43 4.43
C VAL A 203 13.25 5.79 3.18
N GLU A 204 14.55 5.52 3.12
CA GLU A 204 15.11 4.66 2.09
C GLU A 204 14.79 3.20 2.42
N CYS A 205 14.13 2.50 1.53
CA CYS A 205 13.74 1.11 1.69
C CYS A 205 14.58 0.18 0.79
N VAL A 206 14.79 -1.05 1.24
CA VAL A 206 15.61 -2.04 0.53
C VAL A 206 14.70 -3.03 -0.19
N HIS A 207 14.54 -2.82 -1.49
CA HIS A 207 13.67 -3.66 -2.33
C HIS A 207 14.24 -3.84 -3.74
N LYS A 208 13.66 -4.74 -4.55
CA LYS A 208 14.08 -5.03 -5.94
C LYS A 208 14.01 -3.84 -6.89
N VAL A 209 13.04 -2.97 -6.68
CA VAL A 209 12.82 -1.73 -7.43
C VAL A 209 13.02 -0.55 -6.51
N PRO A 210 13.26 0.66 -7.02
CA PRO A 210 13.34 1.85 -6.17
C PRO A 210 12.13 1.92 -5.24
N CYS A 211 12.37 1.91 -3.93
CA CYS A 211 11.35 1.88 -2.90
C CYS A 211 11.67 2.86 -1.78
N VAL A 212 10.64 3.54 -1.30
CA VAL A 212 10.72 4.46 -0.16
C VAL A 212 9.55 4.21 0.79
N GLY A 213 9.76 4.53 2.06
CA GLY A 213 8.71 4.66 3.05
C GLY A 213 8.46 6.12 3.42
N TYR A 214 7.43 6.36 4.21
CA TYR A 214 6.99 7.69 4.61
C TYR A 214 6.68 7.72 6.10
N ALA A 215 7.32 8.65 6.82
CA ALA A 215 7.12 8.84 8.25
C ALA A 215 6.45 10.20 8.49
N PHE A 216 5.30 10.18 9.16
CA PHE A 216 4.38 11.31 9.28
C PHE A 216 4.44 11.93 10.67
N SER A 217 4.59 13.26 10.73
CA SER A 217 4.55 14.03 11.97
C SER A 217 3.59 15.22 11.83
N GLU A 218 2.99 15.65 12.94
CA GLU A 218 2.17 16.86 12.95
C GLU A 218 2.86 17.99 13.70
N PRO A 219 2.74 19.24 13.20
CA PRO A 219 3.19 20.39 13.94
C PRO A 219 2.27 20.63 15.15
N ARG A 220 2.86 20.80 16.32
CA ARG A 220 2.17 21.15 17.56
C ARG A 220 2.82 22.36 18.22
N LYS A 221 2.02 23.21 18.81
CA LYS A 221 2.55 24.21 19.73
C LYS A 221 2.86 23.54 21.05
N ALA A 222 4.07 23.69 21.50
CA ALA A 222 4.52 23.23 22.82
C ALA A 222 5.26 24.37 23.54
N LEU A 223 5.30 24.28 24.84
CA LEU A 223 6.12 25.19 25.64
C LEU A 223 7.58 25.03 25.22
N LEU A 224 8.31 26.13 25.20
CA LEU A 224 9.75 26.07 25.04
C LEU A 224 10.37 25.28 26.20
N PRO A 225 11.51 24.61 25.99
CA PRO A 225 12.13 23.72 26.99
C PRO A 225 12.29 24.34 28.37
N GLU A 226 12.68 25.61 28.43
CA GLU A 226 12.85 26.36 29.69
C GLU A 226 11.53 26.51 30.46
N TYR A 227 10.38 26.63 29.78
CA TYR A 227 9.08 26.70 30.45
C TYR A 227 8.54 25.32 30.84
N GLU A 228 8.88 24.27 30.10
CA GLU A 228 8.57 22.89 30.50
C GLU A 228 9.37 22.47 31.74
N GLU A 229 10.65 22.85 31.82
CA GLU A 229 11.49 22.61 32.97
C GLU A 229 10.95 23.37 34.20
N LEU A 230 10.66 24.67 34.05
CA LEU A 230 10.04 25.47 35.09
C LEU A 230 8.70 24.88 35.58
N ARG A 231 7.89 24.34 34.65
CA ARG A 231 6.62 23.68 35.02
C ARG A 231 6.89 22.46 35.88
N ARG A 232 7.86 21.64 35.51
CA ARG A 232 8.25 20.42 36.23
C ARG A 232 8.74 20.77 37.63
N ASP A 233 9.65 21.70 37.73
CA ASP A 233 10.22 22.16 39.01
C ASP A 233 9.13 22.69 39.95
N LEU A 234 8.22 23.51 39.45
CA LEU A 234 7.10 24.03 40.26
C LEU A 234 6.14 22.94 40.71
N VAL A 235 5.90 21.91 39.90
CA VAL A 235 5.07 20.74 40.26
C VAL A 235 5.76 19.93 41.36
N GLU A 236 7.06 19.66 41.23
CA GLU A 236 7.84 18.95 42.24
C GLU A 236 7.90 19.68 43.59
N GLN A 237 7.89 21.02 43.54
CA GLN A 237 7.83 21.88 44.75
C GLN A 237 6.41 22.01 45.30
N GLY A 238 5.38 21.39 44.76
CA GLY A 238 3.99 21.55 45.16
C GLY A 238 3.37 22.92 44.76
N ARG A 239 4.05 23.69 43.90
CA ARG A 239 3.69 25.04 43.47
C ARG A 239 3.13 25.08 42.03
N GLY A 240 2.70 23.98 41.48
CA GLY A 240 2.22 23.87 40.08
C GLY A 240 1.13 24.89 39.70
N ALA A 241 0.30 25.32 40.67
CA ALA A 241 -0.72 26.37 40.47
C ALA A 241 -0.13 27.75 40.11
N GLU A 242 1.15 27.98 40.41
CA GLU A 242 1.81 29.27 40.09
C GLU A 242 2.23 29.37 38.64
N PHE A 243 2.45 28.22 37.99
CA PHE A 243 2.92 28.17 36.60
C PHE A 243 2.04 28.96 35.64
N GLY A 244 0.70 28.84 35.76
CA GLY A 244 -0.24 29.56 34.91
C GLY A 244 -0.10 31.09 35.03
N ARG A 245 0.16 31.60 36.24
CA ARG A 245 0.38 33.05 36.49
C ARG A 245 1.68 33.56 35.89
N ILE A 246 2.74 32.75 36.02
CA ILE A 246 4.07 33.05 35.44
C ILE A 246 3.96 33.09 33.91
N LEU A 247 3.32 32.10 33.32
CA LEU A 247 3.13 32.00 31.87
C LEU A 247 2.32 33.19 31.32
N ALA A 248 1.21 33.55 31.99
CA ALA A 248 0.39 34.72 31.65
C ALA A 248 1.19 36.01 31.69
N ARG A 249 2.01 36.20 32.71
CA ARG A 249 2.90 37.37 32.82
C ARG A 249 3.92 37.41 31.67
N ARG A 250 4.57 36.30 31.38
CA ARG A 250 5.55 36.21 30.26
C ARG A 250 4.91 36.53 28.92
N ARG A 251 3.69 36.02 28.66
CA ARG A 251 2.94 36.36 27.44
C ARG A 251 2.59 37.87 27.39
N ALA A 252 2.28 38.48 28.49
CA ALA A 252 2.02 39.93 28.56
C ALA A 252 3.28 40.77 28.31
N GLU A 253 4.48 40.23 28.62
CA GLU A 253 5.79 40.83 28.33
C GLU A 253 6.23 40.59 26.87
N VAL A 254 5.34 40.03 26.01
CA VAL A 254 5.62 39.67 24.60
C VAL A 254 6.76 38.63 24.46
N ALA A 255 7.04 37.88 25.51
CA ALA A 255 8.00 36.76 25.45
C ALA A 255 7.41 35.60 24.67
N VAL A 256 8.18 35.02 23.77
CA VAL A 256 7.81 33.74 23.10
C VAL A 256 7.91 32.63 24.14
N VAL A 257 6.78 32.05 24.50
CA VAL A 257 6.70 30.98 25.50
C VAL A 257 6.41 29.61 24.90
N GLU A 258 6.00 29.58 23.64
CA GLU A 258 5.69 28.37 22.88
C GLU A 258 6.44 28.37 21.55
N GLY A 259 6.89 27.20 21.14
CA GLY A 259 7.47 26.93 19.84
C GLY A 259 6.68 25.89 19.09
N GLU A 260 6.97 25.71 17.80
CA GLU A 260 6.48 24.60 17.02
C GLU A 260 7.40 23.40 17.25
N VAL A 261 6.82 22.27 17.62
CA VAL A 261 7.49 20.97 17.71
C VAL A 261 6.79 19.98 16.81
N LEU A 262 7.52 19.03 16.28
CA LEU A 262 6.96 17.94 15.48
C LEU A 262 6.63 16.77 16.40
N ARG A 263 5.37 16.35 16.40
CA ARG A 263 4.92 15.12 17.07
C ARG A 263 4.91 13.98 16.06
N PRO A 264 5.74 12.95 16.23
CA PRO A 264 5.67 11.74 15.41
C PRO A 264 4.30 11.07 15.54
N LEU A 265 3.73 10.63 14.41
CA LEU A 265 2.44 9.97 14.35
C LEU A 265 2.59 8.49 14.00
N PHE A 266 3.05 8.19 12.80
CA PHE A 266 3.30 6.84 12.32
C PHE A 266 4.28 6.85 11.15
N ALA A 267 4.91 5.70 10.88
CA ALA A 267 5.66 5.43 9.66
C ALA A 267 5.00 4.31 8.85
N PHE A 268 5.05 4.40 7.52
CA PHE A 268 4.62 3.38 6.57
C PHE A 268 5.79 3.04 5.65
N LEU A 269 6.25 1.78 5.66
CA LEU A 269 7.48 1.41 4.98
C LEU A 269 7.26 0.77 3.59
N GLY A 270 6.04 0.26 3.31
CA GLY A 270 5.81 -0.53 2.09
C GLY A 270 6.60 -1.84 2.12
N ASP A 271 7.06 -2.29 0.95
CA ASP A 271 7.85 -3.52 0.81
C ASP A 271 9.32 -3.23 1.06
N THR A 272 9.93 -3.98 1.98
CA THR A 272 11.33 -3.77 2.33
C THR A 272 11.95 -4.96 3.05
N HIS A 273 13.24 -5.12 2.91
CA HIS A 273 14.03 -6.01 3.74
C HIS A 273 14.17 -5.45 5.17
N VAL A 274 14.31 -6.32 6.15
CA VAL A 274 14.40 -5.97 7.58
C VAL A 274 15.57 -5.03 7.92
N SER A 275 16.61 -4.97 7.10
CA SER A 275 17.75 -4.04 7.27
C SER A 275 17.34 -2.56 7.27
N VAL A 276 16.16 -2.23 6.79
CA VAL A 276 15.61 -0.87 6.84
C VAL A 276 15.67 -0.28 8.26
N PHE A 277 15.52 -1.10 9.30
CA PHE A 277 15.55 -0.66 10.69
C PHE A 277 16.98 -0.37 11.20
N GLU A 278 17.99 -1.04 10.65
CA GLU A 278 19.41 -0.76 10.93
C GLU A 278 19.85 0.50 10.21
N ASP A 279 19.42 0.68 8.96
CA ASP A 279 19.77 1.82 8.13
C ASP A 279 19.06 3.11 8.58
N ASN A 280 17.88 2.97 9.22
CA ASN A 280 17.04 4.09 9.67
C ASN A 280 16.66 3.98 11.16
N PRO A 281 17.58 4.03 12.11
CA PRO A 281 17.29 3.85 13.54
C PRO A 281 16.34 4.92 14.13
N TRP A 282 16.23 6.07 13.50
CA TRP A 282 15.28 7.14 13.85
C TRP A 282 13.80 6.76 13.66
N LEU A 283 13.50 5.68 12.93
CA LEU A 283 12.14 5.15 12.80
C LEU A 283 11.50 4.82 14.15
N PHE A 284 12.31 4.45 15.14
CA PHE A 284 11.82 4.14 16.49
C PHE A 284 11.43 5.37 17.33
N GLU A 285 11.58 6.58 16.79
CA GLU A 285 10.95 7.78 17.32
C GLU A 285 9.43 7.81 17.07
N TYR A 286 8.95 7.01 16.12
CA TYR A 286 7.54 6.91 15.77
C TYR A 286 6.84 5.85 16.62
N PRO A 287 5.69 6.21 17.24
CA PRO A 287 4.97 5.28 18.12
C PRO A 287 4.31 4.12 17.37
N VAL A 288 4.12 4.27 16.06
CA VAL A 288 3.50 3.24 15.20
C VAL A 288 4.33 3.09 13.92
N ILE A 289 4.70 1.87 13.60
CA ILE A 289 5.37 1.51 12.34
C ILE A 289 4.52 0.47 11.62
N ILE A 290 4.04 0.83 10.42
CA ILE A 290 3.32 -0.07 9.52
C ILE A 290 4.35 -0.64 8.55
N THR A 291 4.58 -1.94 8.60
CA THR A 291 5.62 -2.62 7.82
C THR A 291 5.13 -3.95 7.28
N GLU A 292 5.75 -4.41 6.22
CA GLU A 292 5.51 -5.74 5.71
C GLU A 292 6.00 -6.86 6.63
N CYS A 293 5.36 -8.02 6.53
CA CYS A 293 5.84 -9.30 7.02
C CYS A 293 5.38 -10.37 6.01
N THR A 294 5.98 -10.34 4.82
CA THR A 294 5.52 -11.14 3.68
C THR A 294 5.64 -12.63 3.97
N PHE A 295 6.69 -13.06 4.65
CA PHE A 295 6.97 -14.46 4.90
C PHE A 295 6.96 -14.79 6.39
N LEU A 296 6.28 -15.89 6.73
CA LEU A 296 6.18 -16.40 8.10
C LEU A 296 7.20 -17.52 8.37
N ASP A 297 7.63 -18.25 7.33
CA ASP A 297 8.46 -19.45 7.43
C ASP A 297 9.90 -19.16 7.03
N ASP A 298 10.86 -19.70 7.81
CA ASP A 298 12.30 -19.58 7.57
C ASP A 298 12.78 -20.27 6.27
N ALA A 299 12.01 -21.18 5.72
CA ALA A 299 12.27 -21.72 4.38
C ALA A 299 12.30 -20.63 3.30
N GLU A 300 11.70 -19.47 3.55
CA GLU A 300 11.68 -18.33 2.63
C GLU A 300 12.84 -17.33 2.83
N LEU A 301 13.74 -17.51 3.82
CA LEU A 301 14.82 -16.57 4.13
C LEU A 301 15.66 -16.19 2.91
N ALA A 302 16.19 -17.20 2.19
CA ALA A 302 17.01 -16.94 1.00
C ALA A 302 16.24 -16.25 -0.13
N ARG A 303 14.94 -16.46 -0.21
CA ARG A 303 14.06 -15.78 -1.15
C ARG A 303 13.82 -14.35 -0.72
N ALA A 304 13.51 -14.13 0.55
CA ALA A 304 13.31 -12.81 1.12
C ALA A 304 14.51 -11.89 0.89
N ASP A 305 15.71 -12.37 1.19
CA ASP A 305 16.96 -11.62 0.96
C ASP A 305 17.13 -11.23 -0.52
N ARG A 306 16.84 -12.17 -1.43
CA ARG A 306 16.99 -11.93 -2.87
C ARG A 306 15.98 -10.93 -3.43
N VAL A 307 14.76 -10.90 -2.88
CA VAL A 307 13.67 -10.08 -3.39
C VAL A 307 13.41 -8.82 -2.56
N GLY A 308 14.13 -8.64 -1.46
CA GLY A 308 13.99 -7.47 -0.58
C GLY A 308 12.67 -7.46 0.18
N HIS A 309 12.30 -8.59 0.80
CA HIS A 309 11.16 -8.73 1.70
C HIS A 309 11.58 -9.17 3.09
N THR A 310 10.64 -9.10 4.03
CA THR A 310 10.87 -9.43 5.43
C THR A 310 10.27 -10.79 5.79
N VAL A 311 11.04 -11.59 6.59
CA VAL A 311 10.59 -12.83 7.24
C VAL A 311 10.38 -12.54 8.73
N TRP A 312 9.34 -13.16 9.31
CA TRP A 312 9.01 -12.93 10.73
C TRP A 312 10.17 -13.22 11.69
N SER A 313 10.90 -14.29 11.49
CA SER A 313 12.03 -14.66 12.38
C SER A 313 13.12 -13.60 12.47
N ARG A 314 13.31 -12.80 11.42
CA ARG A 314 14.25 -11.65 11.42
C ARG A 314 13.62 -10.37 11.94
N LEU A 315 12.30 -10.18 11.78
CA LEU A 315 11.59 -9.02 12.27
C LEU A 315 11.32 -9.11 13.78
N LYS A 316 11.03 -10.31 14.30
CA LYS A 316 10.68 -10.54 15.72
C LYS A 316 11.68 -9.93 16.69
N PRO A 317 13.01 -10.12 16.55
CA PRO A 317 13.99 -9.50 17.46
C PRO A 317 13.96 -7.96 17.44
N VAL A 318 13.69 -7.35 16.28
CA VAL A 318 13.55 -5.89 16.15
C VAL A 318 12.32 -5.40 16.93
N VAL A 319 11.21 -6.09 16.79
CA VAL A 319 9.95 -5.81 17.49
C VAL A 319 10.11 -5.94 19.01
N GLU A 320 10.70 -7.03 19.48
CA GLU A 320 10.90 -7.31 20.90
C GLU A 320 11.86 -6.31 21.57
N ALA A 321 12.83 -5.80 20.81
CA ALA A 321 13.77 -4.77 21.30
C ALA A 321 13.12 -3.37 21.42
N ARG A 322 11.88 -3.18 20.98
CA ARG A 322 11.20 -1.87 20.91
C ARG A 322 9.78 -1.94 21.48
N PRO A 323 9.59 -2.25 22.76
CA PRO A 323 8.27 -2.48 23.37
C PRO A 323 7.36 -1.24 23.33
N ASP A 324 7.92 -0.03 23.24
CA ASP A 324 7.18 1.23 23.17
C ASP A 324 6.70 1.60 21.75
N THR A 325 7.14 0.86 20.71
CA THR A 325 6.73 1.03 19.33
C THR A 325 5.72 -0.06 18.96
N LEU A 326 4.55 0.33 18.48
CA LEU A 326 3.56 -0.60 17.94
C LEU A 326 3.87 -0.91 16.48
N PHE A 327 4.10 -2.17 16.15
CA PHE A 327 4.29 -2.64 14.80
C PHE A 327 2.98 -3.16 14.22
N VAL A 328 2.55 -2.60 13.08
CA VAL A 328 1.40 -3.07 12.32
C VAL A 328 1.92 -3.89 11.14
N LEU A 329 1.74 -5.21 11.20
CA LEU A 329 2.24 -6.14 10.20
C LEU A 329 1.23 -6.33 9.08
N THR A 330 1.69 -6.11 7.85
CA THR A 330 0.86 -6.13 6.63
C THR A 330 1.52 -7.00 5.55
N HIS A 331 0.94 -7.04 4.35
CA HIS A 331 1.53 -7.60 3.14
C HIS A 331 1.88 -9.09 3.24
N PHE A 332 1.12 -9.87 4.01
CA PHE A 332 1.34 -11.32 4.11
C PHE A 332 1.14 -12.01 2.76
N SER A 333 1.95 -13.04 2.49
CA SER A 333 1.82 -13.86 1.29
C SER A 333 0.42 -14.46 1.13
N LEU A 334 -0.10 -14.49 -0.10
CA LEU A 334 -1.38 -15.15 -0.43
C LEU A 334 -1.39 -16.67 -0.19
N ARG A 335 -0.24 -17.28 0.12
CA ARG A 335 -0.18 -18.69 0.54
C ARG A 335 -0.86 -18.95 1.88
N HIS A 336 -1.04 -17.91 2.68
CA HIS A 336 -1.68 -17.96 3.98
C HIS A 336 -3.00 -17.18 3.92
N SER A 337 -4.09 -17.77 4.37
CA SER A 337 -5.33 -17.03 4.63
C SER A 337 -5.14 -16.06 5.80
N ASP A 338 -6.09 -15.13 5.99
CA ASP A 338 -6.07 -14.30 7.20
C ASP A 338 -6.16 -15.17 8.48
N GLN A 339 -6.87 -16.29 8.42
CA GLN A 339 -6.95 -17.23 9.54
C GLN A 339 -5.60 -17.92 9.81
N ASP A 340 -4.87 -18.36 8.77
CA ASP A 340 -3.54 -18.98 8.94
C ASP A 340 -2.57 -17.98 9.58
N VAL A 341 -2.61 -16.71 9.15
CA VAL A 341 -1.80 -15.64 9.73
C VAL A 341 -2.16 -15.43 11.21
N LEU A 342 -3.45 -15.35 11.54
CA LEU A 342 -3.90 -15.18 12.92
C LEU A 342 -3.54 -16.40 13.80
N ASP A 343 -3.62 -17.60 13.26
CA ASP A 343 -3.25 -18.83 13.96
C ASP A 343 -1.75 -18.89 14.24
N PHE A 344 -0.93 -18.49 13.26
CA PHE A 344 0.52 -18.36 13.43
C PHE A 344 0.88 -17.39 14.57
N PHE A 345 0.22 -16.23 14.62
CA PHE A 345 0.49 -15.20 15.62
C PHE A 345 -0.24 -15.42 16.96
N ARG A 346 -1.04 -16.47 17.11
CA ARG A 346 -1.80 -16.74 18.36
C ARG A 346 -0.89 -16.83 19.59
N ASP A 347 0.20 -17.60 19.46
CA ASP A 347 1.14 -17.88 20.54
C ASP A 347 2.46 -17.11 20.41
N GLU A 348 2.76 -16.62 19.21
CA GLU A 348 4.03 -15.98 18.85
C GLU A 348 4.00 -14.44 18.86
N ARG A 349 2.83 -13.84 19.03
CA ARG A 349 2.66 -12.40 18.90
C ARG A 349 3.14 -11.64 20.13
N PRO A 350 4.18 -10.78 20.00
CA PRO A 350 4.53 -9.80 21.03
C PRO A 350 3.38 -8.81 21.29
N ALA A 351 3.34 -8.26 22.52
CA ALA A 351 2.26 -7.35 22.93
C ALA A 351 2.16 -6.07 22.07
N ASN A 352 3.29 -5.66 21.48
CA ASN A 352 3.40 -4.48 20.62
C ASN A 352 3.27 -4.80 19.12
N VAL A 353 2.54 -5.86 18.76
CA VAL A 353 2.23 -6.22 17.37
C VAL A 353 0.73 -6.21 17.13
N LEU A 354 0.32 -5.54 16.06
CA LEU A 354 -0.99 -5.67 15.44
C LEU A 354 -0.84 -6.34 14.08
N VAL A 355 -1.58 -7.41 13.85
CA VAL A 355 -1.59 -8.15 12.59
C VAL A 355 -2.74 -7.65 11.73
N TRP A 356 -2.47 -7.22 10.48
CA TRP A 356 -3.49 -6.72 9.56
C TRP A 356 -4.26 -7.87 8.90
N ALA A 357 -4.91 -8.69 9.72
CA ALA A 357 -5.74 -9.83 9.35
C ALA A 357 -7.02 -9.83 10.19
N HIS A 358 -8.10 -10.44 9.69
CA HIS A 358 -9.37 -10.50 10.40
C HIS A 358 -9.95 -11.93 10.35
N PRO A 359 -10.47 -12.50 11.45
CA PRO A 359 -10.92 -13.89 11.52
C PRO A 359 -12.09 -14.22 10.58
N GLU A 360 -12.87 -13.22 10.19
CA GLU A 360 -13.99 -13.39 9.25
C GLU A 360 -13.55 -13.22 7.77
N SER A 361 -12.29 -12.83 7.53
CA SER A 361 -11.75 -12.74 6.15
C SER A 361 -11.43 -14.14 5.67
N ARG A 362 -12.09 -14.58 4.60
CA ARG A 362 -11.82 -15.86 3.96
C ARG A 362 -11.23 -15.60 2.57
N LEU A 363 -10.24 -16.39 2.15
CA LEU A 363 -9.85 -16.42 0.75
C LEU A 363 -10.94 -17.13 -0.05
N PRO A 364 -11.25 -16.71 -1.30
CA PRO A 364 -12.13 -17.49 -2.17
C PRO A 364 -11.58 -18.91 -2.32
N GLU A 365 -12.45 -19.91 -2.28
CA GLU A 365 -12.09 -21.35 -2.37
C GLU A 365 -11.29 -21.71 -3.63
N GLN A 366 -11.26 -20.84 -4.63
CA GLN A 366 -10.54 -21.06 -5.90
C GLN A 366 -9.00 -21.04 -5.76
N HIS A 367 -8.43 -20.68 -4.63
CA HIS A 367 -6.98 -20.62 -4.42
C HIS A 367 -6.42 -21.83 -3.67
N GLN A 368 -7.26 -22.82 -3.34
CA GLN A 368 -6.81 -24.04 -2.67
C GLN A 368 -6.24 -25.11 -3.61
N HIS A 369 -6.18 -24.85 -4.92
CA HIS A 369 -5.73 -25.79 -5.95
C HIS A 369 -4.67 -25.16 -6.87
N GLY A 370 -3.58 -24.68 -6.29
CA GLY A 370 -2.43 -24.19 -7.05
C GLY A 370 -1.12 -24.74 -6.51
#